data_51ad11336e4f4ee0d68f0d7ec3e6493e
#
_entry.id   51ad11336e4f4ee0d68f0d7ec3e6493e
#
_cell.length_a   1.000
_cell.length_b   1.000
_cell.length_c   1.000
_cell.angle_alpha   90.00
_cell.angle_beta   90.00
_cell.angle_gamma   90.00
#
_symmetry.space_group_name_H-M   'P 1'
#
loop_
_entity.id
_entity.type
_entity.pdbx_description
1 polymer ?
#
loop_
_entity_poly.entity_id
_entity_poly.type
_entity_poly.pdbx_seq_one_letter_code
_entity_poly.pdbx_strand_id
1 'polypeptide(L)'
;YMAPYHKPRPDSISEADFYALAGEAGATIATVIHPALQKHLDWYRTSYLPACAKQPGVSAQPGGLDYYNFQIRSHTTTTKSADEIHALGQSEVARIRAEMQAVATKAGYPSREAMIQSMRTDPKYFAKSPEELMEKSSRVAKIIDGKMPSLFHRLPRLPYGLREIPAEIAEGTTTAYYSPGSPAIGVSGTYY
;
A
#
# COMPACT_ATOMS: atom_id res chain seq x y z
N TYR A 1 -7.69 -7.82 -17.80
CA TYR A 1 -9.01 -8.28 -18.28
C TYR A 1 -9.01 -9.75 -18.73
N MET A 2 -7.93 -10.27 -19.36
CA MET A 2 -7.85 -11.66 -19.85
C MET A 2 -7.49 -12.70 -18.78
N ALA A 3 -7.09 -12.31 -17.58
CA ALA A 3 -6.64 -13.24 -16.54
C ALA A 3 -7.59 -14.42 -16.22
N PRO A 4 -8.92 -14.28 -16.24
CA PRO A 4 -9.81 -15.42 -16.04
C PRO A 4 -9.66 -16.53 -17.11
N TYR A 5 -9.33 -16.15 -18.35
CA TYR A 5 -9.20 -17.07 -19.49
C TYR A 5 -7.83 -17.74 -19.58
N HIS A 6 -6.88 -17.33 -18.72
CA HIS A 6 -5.56 -17.98 -18.58
C HIS A 6 -5.56 -19.04 -17.47
N LYS A 7 -6.68 -19.18 -16.75
CA LYS A 7 -6.88 -20.22 -15.72
C LYS A 7 -7.48 -21.47 -16.34
N PRO A 8 -7.40 -22.63 -15.67
CA PRO A 8 -8.11 -23.83 -16.10
C PRO A 8 -9.62 -23.53 -16.28
N ARG A 9 -10.18 -24.08 -17.36
CA ARG A 9 -11.61 -23.95 -17.66
C ARG A 9 -12.44 -24.56 -16.50
N PRO A 10 -13.48 -23.87 -16.01
CA PRO A 10 -14.44 -24.47 -15.05
C PRO A 10 -15.20 -25.65 -15.68
N ASP A 11 -15.40 -26.72 -14.92
CA ASP A 11 -16.12 -27.91 -15.38
C ASP A 11 -17.57 -27.64 -15.80
N SER A 12 -18.17 -26.56 -15.28
CA SER A 12 -19.53 -26.12 -15.59
C SER A 12 -19.70 -25.48 -16.96
N ILE A 13 -18.61 -25.20 -17.69
CA ILE A 13 -18.65 -24.52 -19.00
C ILE A 13 -18.04 -25.47 -20.03
N SER A 14 -18.71 -25.63 -21.19
CA SER A 14 -18.16 -26.44 -22.27
C SER A 14 -16.87 -25.84 -22.82
N GLU A 15 -16.02 -26.65 -23.42
CA GLU A 15 -14.77 -26.17 -24.04
C GLU A 15 -15.05 -25.17 -25.17
N ALA A 16 -16.05 -25.46 -26.00
CA ALA A 16 -16.46 -24.57 -27.08
C ALA A 16 -16.94 -23.20 -26.57
N ASP A 17 -17.79 -23.19 -25.54
CA ASP A 17 -18.27 -21.94 -24.94
C ASP A 17 -17.17 -21.15 -24.27
N PHE A 18 -16.22 -21.83 -23.60
CA PHE A 18 -15.08 -21.18 -22.97
C PHE A 18 -14.20 -20.44 -23.98
N TYR A 19 -13.87 -21.09 -25.11
CA TYR A 19 -13.09 -20.45 -26.16
C TYR A 19 -13.89 -19.36 -26.92
N ALA A 20 -15.17 -19.53 -27.09
CA ALA A 20 -16.04 -18.50 -27.66
C ALA A 20 -16.05 -17.25 -26.78
N LEU A 21 -16.27 -17.40 -25.48
CA LEU A 21 -16.20 -16.30 -24.50
C LEU A 21 -14.83 -15.63 -24.44
N ALA A 22 -13.76 -16.40 -24.51
CA ALA A 22 -12.39 -15.85 -24.55
C ALA A 22 -12.16 -15.01 -25.81
N GLY A 23 -12.66 -15.49 -26.96
CA GLY A 23 -12.60 -14.76 -28.23
C GLY A 23 -13.40 -13.45 -28.20
N GLU A 24 -14.64 -13.50 -27.68
CA GLU A 24 -15.49 -12.31 -27.51
C GLU A 24 -14.85 -11.30 -26.55
N ALA A 25 -14.30 -11.77 -25.41
CA ALA A 25 -13.60 -10.91 -24.48
C ALA A 25 -12.38 -10.24 -25.12
N GLY A 26 -11.58 -11.00 -25.88
CA GLY A 26 -10.43 -10.47 -26.63
C GLY A 26 -10.84 -9.40 -27.65
N ALA A 27 -11.87 -9.69 -28.43
CA ALA A 27 -12.44 -8.74 -29.39
C ALA A 27 -12.96 -7.46 -28.72
N THR A 28 -13.70 -7.60 -27.62
CA THR A 28 -14.22 -6.46 -26.85
C THR A 28 -13.09 -5.60 -26.28
N ILE A 29 -12.03 -6.22 -25.74
CA ILE A 29 -10.86 -5.49 -25.26
C ILE A 29 -10.22 -4.71 -26.39
N ALA A 30 -10.02 -5.32 -27.55
CA ALA A 30 -9.33 -4.67 -28.66
C ALA A 30 -10.16 -3.57 -29.32
N THR A 31 -11.47 -3.76 -29.47
CA THR A 31 -12.32 -2.86 -30.27
C THR A 31 -13.08 -1.82 -29.43
N VAL A 32 -13.27 -2.06 -28.12
CA VAL A 32 -14.03 -1.17 -27.25
C VAL A 32 -13.18 -0.63 -26.12
N ILE A 33 -12.59 -1.51 -25.30
CA ILE A 33 -11.91 -1.08 -24.08
C ILE A 33 -10.63 -0.33 -24.40
N HIS A 34 -9.75 -0.88 -25.23
CA HIS A 34 -8.49 -0.24 -25.57
C HIS A 34 -8.68 1.12 -26.26
N PRO A 35 -9.53 1.29 -27.26
CA PRO A 35 -9.83 2.62 -27.84
C PRO A 35 -10.41 3.61 -26.84
N ALA A 36 -11.28 3.18 -25.91
CA ALA A 36 -11.81 4.05 -24.87
C ALA A 36 -10.73 4.54 -23.91
N LEU A 37 -9.82 3.65 -23.48
CA LEU A 37 -8.68 4.01 -22.65
C LEU A 37 -7.70 4.93 -23.39
N GLN A 38 -7.46 4.68 -24.68
CA GLN A 38 -6.63 5.56 -25.50
C GLN A 38 -7.22 6.97 -25.61
N LYS A 39 -8.53 7.07 -25.89
CA LYS A 39 -9.23 8.37 -25.92
C LYS A 39 -9.15 9.10 -24.58
N HIS A 40 -9.27 8.38 -23.47
CA HIS A 40 -9.12 8.96 -22.13
C HIS A 40 -7.67 9.46 -21.90
N LEU A 41 -6.67 8.69 -22.30
CA LEU A 41 -5.27 9.07 -22.18
C LEU A 41 -4.94 10.32 -23.03
N ASP A 42 -5.49 10.38 -24.25
CA ASP A 42 -5.29 11.53 -25.13
C ASP A 42 -5.94 12.79 -24.54
N TRP A 43 -7.17 12.71 -24.04
CA TRP A 43 -7.81 13.82 -23.33
C TRP A 43 -7.01 14.24 -22.09
N TYR A 44 -6.53 13.27 -21.31
CA TYR A 44 -5.72 13.55 -20.13
C TYR A 44 -4.45 14.34 -20.48
N ARG A 45 -3.74 13.91 -21.53
CA ARG A 45 -2.49 14.55 -21.98
C ARG A 45 -2.70 15.90 -22.64
N THR A 46 -3.74 16.05 -23.44
CA THR A 46 -3.94 17.24 -24.27
C THR A 46 -4.77 18.31 -23.59
N SER A 47 -5.65 17.96 -22.67
CA SER A 47 -6.61 18.88 -22.04
C SER A 47 -6.42 18.99 -20.53
N TYR A 48 -6.43 17.86 -19.82
CA TYR A 48 -6.39 17.86 -18.36
C TYR A 48 -5.03 18.27 -17.81
N LEU A 49 -3.96 17.59 -18.21
CA LEU A 49 -2.61 17.82 -17.69
C LEU A 49 -2.11 19.26 -17.94
N PRO A 50 -2.29 19.88 -19.12
CA PRO A 50 -1.94 21.29 -19.34
C PRO A 50 -2.74 22.28 -18.50
N ALA A 51 -3.98 21.93 -18.13
CA ALA A 51 -4.87 22.75 -17.31
C ALA A 51 -4.62 22.59 -15.79
N CYS A 52 -3.81 21.62 -15.38
CA CYS A 52 -3.48 21.43 -13.98
C CYS A 52 -2.72 22.63 -13.41
N ALA A 53 -2.93 22.89 -12.11
CA ALA A 53 -2.19 23.89 -11.38
C ALA A 53 -0.67 23.63 -11.45
N LYS A 54 0.10 24.65 -11.76
CA LYS A 54 1.57 24.55 -11.88
C LYS A 54 2.27 24.48 -10.53
N GLN A 55 1.64 25.00 -9.49
CA GLN A 55 2.14 24.95 -8.12
C GLN A 55 1.57 23.72 -7.39
N PRO A 56 2.41 22.87 -6.80
CA PRO A 56 1.97 21.74 -6.00
C PRO A 56 1.38 22.21 -4.68
N GLY A 57 0.48 21.39 -4.13
CA GLY A 57 -0.11 21.58 -2.81
C GLY A 57 -1.46 22.29 -2.85
N VAL A 58 -2.32 21.87 -1.91
CA VAL A 58 -3.68 22.40 -1.79
C VAL A 58 -3.71 23.89 -1.41
N SER A 59 -2.71 24.36 -0.69
CA SER A 59 -2.58 25.78 -0.30
C SER A 59 -2.47 26.75 -1.49
N ALA A 60 -2.09 26.26 -2.67
CA ALA A 60 -2.05 27.05 -3.91
C ALA A 60 -3.43 27.21 -4.57
N GLN A 61 -4.44 26.50 -4.13
CA GLN A 61 -5.80 26.59 -4.65
C GLN A 61 -6.62 27.67 -3.93
N PRO A 62 -7.66 28.23 -4.57
CA PRO A 62 -8.57 29.15 -3.89
C PRO A 62 -9.16 28.52 -2.62
N GLY A 63 -9.04 29.20 -1.46
CA GLY A 63 -9.44 28.67 -0.16
C GLY A 63 -8.59 27.53 0.38
N GLY A 64 -7.55 27.13 -0.34
CA GLY A 64 -6.74 25.95 -0.02
C GLY A 64 -5.95 26.07 1.27
N LEU A 65 -5.52 27.28 1.63
CA LEU A 65 -4.83 27.50 2.92
C LEU A 65 -5.74 27.27 4.11
N ASP A 66 -6.97 27.75 4.05
CA ASP A 66 -7.96 27.53 5.12
C ASP A 66 -8.32 26.05 5.25
N TYR A 67 -8.50 25.38 4.12
CA TYR A 67 -8.70 23.93 4.06
C TYR A 67 -7.50 23.19 4.66
N TYR A 68 -6.28 23.55 4.29
CA TYR A 68 -5.07 22.93 4.83
C TYR A 68 -4.95 23.08 6.35
N ASN A 69 -5.20 24.29 6.86
CA ASN A 69 -5.23 24.58 8.29
C ASN A 69 -6.35 23.81 9.02
N PHE A 70 -7.51 23.63 8.38
CA PHE A 70 -8.57 22.78 8.92
C PHE A 70 -8.09 21.32 9.00
N GLN A 71 -7.45 20.79 7.98
CA GLN A 71 -6.92 19.43 7.97
C GLN A 71 -5.84 19.23 9.05
N ILE A 72 -4.95 20.20 9.23
CA ILE A 72 -3.98 20.18 10.35
C ILE A 72 -4.70 19.97 11.68
N ARG A 73 -5.67 20.82 12.01
CA ARG A 73 -6.42 20.71 13.26
C ARG A 73 -7.16 19.38 13.40
N SER A 74 -7.77 18.93 12.30
CA SER A 74 -8.53 17.67 12.27
C SER A 74 -7.65 16.44 12.52
N HIS A 75 -6.48 16.39 11.89
CA HIS A 75 -5.58 15.23 11.97
C HIS A 75 -4.65 15.25 13.19
N THR A 76 -4.20 16.44 13.61
CA THR A 76 -3.27 16.57 14.74
C THR A 76 -3.97 16.80 16.06
N THR A 77 -5.23 17.22 16.05
CA THR A 77 -5.99 17.68 17.24
C THR A 77 -5.29 18.78 18.04
N THR A 78 -4.39 19.54 17.38
CA THR A 78 -3.64 20.65 18.00
C THR A 78 -3.97 21.97 17.32
N THR A 79 -3.52 23.06 17.95
CA THR A 79 -3.63 24.43 17.41
C THR A 79 -2.36 24.91 16.71
N LYS A 80 -1.39 23.99 16.49
CA LYS A 80 -0.12 24.33 15.84
C LYS A 80 -0.35 24.75 14.39
N SER A 81 0.41 25.74 13.94
CA SER A 81 0.48 26.14 12.55
C SER A 81 1.28 25.13 11.71
N ALA A 82 1.16 25.23 10.37
CA ALA A 82 1.95 24.43 9.46
C ALA A 82 3.46 24.63 9.65
N ASP A 83 3.91 25.85 9.89
CA ASP A 83 5.32 26.19 10.08
C ASP A 83 5.86 25.60 11.40
N GLU A 84 5.08 25.67 12.48
CA GLU A 84 5.45 25.05 13.76
C GLU A 84 5.57 23.52 13.64
N ILE A 85 4.66 22.88 12.89
CA ILE A 85 4.71 21.43 12.64
C ILE A 85 5.92 21.09 11.76
N HIS A 86 6.20 21.91 10.77
CA HIS A 86 7.38 21.72 9.89
C HIS A 86 8.68 21.83 10.70
N ALA A 87 8.81 22.88 11.53
CA ALA A 87 9.97 23.06 12.39
C ALA A 87 10.14 21.91 13.39
N LEU A 88 9.03 21.45 13.98
CA LEU A 88 9.02 20.26 14.84
C LEU A 88 9.50 19.02 14.06
N GLY A 89 9.00 18.82 12.85
CA GLY A 89 9.43 17.71 12.00
C GLY A 89 10.93 17.72 11.71
N GLN A 90 11.50 18.88 11.43
CA GLN A 90 12.94 19.03 11.21
C GLN A 90 13.75 18.71 12.47
N SER A 91 13.32 19.20 13.63
CA SER A 91 14.00 18.91 14.91
C SER A 91 13.94 17.43 15.26
N GLU A 92 12.79 16.77 15.05
CA GLU A 92 12.62 15.34 15.26
C GLU A 92 13.47 14.50 14.29
N VAL A 93 13.57 14.88 13.05
CA VAL A 93 14.45 14.21 12.07
C VAL A 93 15.93 14.32 12.51
N ALA A 94 16.35 15.48 13.01
CA ALA A 94 17.70 15.65 13.52
C ALA A 94 17.95 14.78 14.76
N ARG A 95 17.02 14.76 15.72
CA ARG A 95 17.07 13.89 16.91
C ARG A 95 17.14 12.40 16.54
N ILE A 96 16.23 11.94 15.67
CA ILE A 96 16.17 10.55 15.22
C ILE A 96 17.48 10.15 14.51
N ARG A 97 18.03 11.02 13.66
CA ARG A 97 19.31 10.75 12.97
C ARG A 97 20.46 10.56 13.96
N ALA A 98 20.50 11.38 15.01
CA ALA A 98 21.52 11.23 16.07
C ALA A 98 21.36 9.91 16.82
N GLU A 99 20.12 9.53 17.18
CA GLU A 99 19.84 8.26 17.83
C GLU A 99 20.18 7.06 16.92
N MET A 100 19.84 7.12 15.65
CA MET A 100 20.21 6.09 14.67
C MET A 100 21.73 5.94 14.55
N GLN A 101 22.50 7.04 14.60
CA GLN A 101 23.96 7.00 14.61
C GLN A 101 24.48 6.31 15.88
N ALA A 102 23.92 6.62 17.04
CA ALA A 102 24.29 5.98 18.29
C ALA A 102 24.01 4.46 18.26
N VAL A 103 22.87 4.06 17.72
CA VAL A 103 22.50 2.63 17.53
C VAL A 103 23.49 1.95 16.57
N ALA A 104 23.82 2.60 15.44
CA ALA A 104 24.77 2.06 14.47
C ALA A 104 26.16 1.82 15.11
N THR A 105 26.64 2.81 15.87
CA THR A 105 27.93 2.71 16.58
C THR A 105 27.90 1.56 17.62
N LYS A 106 26.82 1.45 18.39
CA LYS A 106 26.63 0.36 19.37
C LYS A 106 26.58 -1.02 18.69
N ALA A 107 26.05 -1.08 17.48
CA ALA A 107 25.97 -2.31 16.66
C ALA A 107 27.28 -2.61 15.89
N GLY A 108 28.35 -1.81 16.07
CA GLY A 108 29.64 -2.02 15.43
C GLY A 108 29.81 -1.47 14.02
N TYR A 109 28.83 -0.64 13.56
CA TYR A 109 28.93 0.00 12.25
C TYR A 109 29.62 1.38 12.36
N PRO A 110 30.42 1.78 11.36
CA PRO A 110 31.12 3.07 11.36
C PRO A 110 30.18 4.26 11.20
N SER A 111 29.01 4.06 10.57
CA SER A 111 28.00 5.10 10.37
C SER A 111 26.61 4.51 10.26
N ARG A 112 25.60 5.36 10.41
CA ARG A 112 24.20 5.04 10.16
C ARG A 112 24.00 4.55 8.72
N GLU A 113 24.63 5.21 7.76
CA GLU A 113 24.57 4.88 6.34
C GLU A 113 25.11 3.47 6.07
N ALA A 114 26.24 3.12 6.68
CA ALA A 114 26.83 1.79 6.59
C ALA A 114 25.91 0.71 7.17
N MET A 115 25.26 0.98 8.31
CA MET A 115 24.26 0.08 8.88
C MET A 115 23.06 -0.10 7.96
N ILE A 116 22.49 0.99 7.43
CA ILE A 116 21.35 0.94 6.50
C ILE A 116 21.73 0.18 5.24
N GLN A 117 22.91 0.41 4.69
CA GLN A 117 23.38 -0.32 3.51
C GLN A 117 23.54 -1.81 3.79
N SER A 118 24.10 -2.20 4.92
CA SER A 118 24.15 -3.60 5.35
C SER A 118 22.76 -4.22 5.44
N MET A 119 21.81 -3.52 6.07
CA MET A 119 20.41 -4.01 6.18
C MET A 119 19.72 -4.16 4.82
N ARG A 120 20.11 -3.38 3.82
CA ARG A 120 19.54 -3.43 2.46
C ARG A 120 20.15 -4.51 1.57
N THR A 121 21.36 -4.95 1.86
CA THR A 121 22.12 -5.85 0.99
C THR A 121 22.44 -7.21 1.60
N ASP A 122 22.43 -7.33 2.92
CA ASP A 122 22.71 -8.60 3.59
C ASP A 122 21.51 -9.55 3.48
N PRO A 123 21.67 -10.71 2.81
CA PRO A 123 20.59 -11.67 2.60
C PRO A 123 19.89 -12.15 3.86
N LYS A 124 20.52 -12.04 5.04
CA LYS A 124 19.90 -12.44 6.32
C LYS A 124 18.65 -11.64 6.67
N TYR A 125 18.52 -10.42 6.13
CA TYR A 125 17.35 -9.54 6.36
C TYR A 125 16.20 -9.79 5.39
N PHE A 126 16.38 -10.66 4.40
CA PHE A 126 15.38 -10.92 3.37
C PHE A 126 14.86 -12.35 3.46
N ALA A 127 13.60 -12.53 3.10
CA ALA A 127 13.08 -13.84 2.80
C ALA A 127 13.64 -14.31 1.45
N LYS A 128 13.87 -15.61 1.31
CA LYS A 128 14.44 -16.22 0.10
C LYS A 128 13.38 -16.48 -0.97
N SER A 129 12.12 -16.52 -0.58
CA SER A 129 10.98 -16.72 -1.48
C SER A 129 9.72 -16.06 -0.91
N PRO A 130 8.66 -15.85 -1.73
CA PRO A 130 7.36 -15.41 -1.26
C PRO A 130 6.76 -16.34 -0.20
N GLU A 131 6.93 -17.64 -0.35
CA GLU A 131 6.45 -18.65 0.59
C GLU A 131 7.11 -18.50 1.97
N GLU A 132 8.44 -18.32 2.00
CA GLU A 132 9.18 -18.08 3.25
C GLU A 132 8.73 -16.78 3.93
N LEU A 133 8.45 -15.72 3.14
CA LEU A 133 7.93 -14.47 3.67
C LEU A 133 6.55 -14.68 4.31
N MET A 134 5.66 -15.40 3.64
CA MET A 134 4.32 -15.72 4.13
C MET A 134 4.37 -16.58 5.40
N GLU A 135 5.24 -17.58 5.46
CA GLU A 135 5.48 -18.40 6.65
C GLU A 135 5.93 -17.56 7.85
N LYS A 136 6.95 -16.72 7.65
CA LYS A 136 7.47 -15.84 8.70
C LYS A 136 6.41 -14.84 9.17
N SER A 137 5.67 -14.24 8.25
CA SER A 137 4.60 -13.29 8.57
C SER A 137 3.47 -13.96 9.35
N SER A 138 3.05 -15.15 8.94
CA SER A 138 2.02 -15.95 9.63
C SER A 138 2.46 -16.35 11.04
N ARG A 139 3.72 -16.75 11.21
CA ARG A 139 4.29 -17.04 12.53
C ARG A 139 4.27 -15.84 13.46
N VAL A 140 4.71 -14.66 12.96
CA VAL A 140 4.70 -13.43 13.74
C VAL A 140 3.28 -13.03 14.13
N ALA A 141 2.34 -13.08 13.18
CA ALA A 141 0.93 -12.81 13.43
C ALA A 141 0.36 -13.73 14.53
N LYS A 142 0.68 -15.02 14.48
CA LYS A 142 0.21 -15.97 15.50
C LYS A 142 0.83 -15.75 16.88
N ILE A 143 2.09 -15.30 16.95
CA ILE A 143 2.72 -14.90 18.23
C ILE A 143 2.01 -13.66 18.80
N ILE A 144 1.68 -12.68 17.95
CA ILE A 144 0.95 -11.48 18.35
C ILE A 144 -0.44 -11.84 18.86
N ASP A 145 -1.18 -12.71 18.17
CA ASP A 145 -2.50 -13.18 18.58
C ASP A 145 -2.48 -13.70 20.02
N GLY A 146 -1.46 -14.49 20.38
CA GLY A 146 -1.29 -15.00 21.73
C GLY A 146 -1.04 -13.93 22.80
N LYS A 147 -0.58 -12.74 22.39
CA LYS A 147 -0.32 -11.60 23.28
C LYS A 147 -1.49 -10.61 23.33
N MET A 148 -2.42 -10.65 22.39
CA MET A 148 -3.53 -9.71 22.31
C MET A 148 -4.35 -9.61 23.61
N PRO A 149 -4.69 -10.74 24.31
CA PRO A 149 -5.45 -10.65 25.55
C PRO A 149 -4.77 -9.88 26.69
N SER A 150 -3.43 -9.80 26.68
CA SER A 150 -2.71 -9.02 27.68
C SER A 150 -2.68 -7.51 27.40
N LEU A 151 -3.01 -7.09 26.19
CA LEU A 151 -2.98 -5.71 25.75
C LEU A 151 -4.38 -5.09 25.61
N PHE A 152 -5.40 -5.91 25.31
CA PHE A 152 -6.76 -5.45 25.02
C PHE A 152 -7.79 -6.23 25.83
N HIS A 153 -8.69 -5.50 26.47
CA HIS A 153 -9.81 -6.11 27.25
C HIS A 153 -10.91 -6.71 26.35
N ARG A 154 -11.05 -6.18 25.13
CA ARG A 154 -12.03 -6.68 24.15
C ARG A 154 -11.32 -7.02 22.87
N LEU A 155 -11.51 -8.23 22.41
CA LEU A 155 -10.95 -8.70 21.14
C LEU A 155 -12.06 -8.77 20.08
N PRO A 156 -11.74 -8.51 18.79
CA PRO A 156 -12.66 -8.72 17.69
C PRO A 156 -13.14 -10.19 17.68
N ARG A 157 -14.42 -10.40 17.40
CA ARG A 157 -14.98 -11.76 17.24
C ARG A 157 -14.42 -12.47 16.00
N LEU A 158 -14.24 -11.71 14.91
CA LEU A 158 -13.69 -12.26 13.69
C LEU A 158 -12.16 -12.21 13.73
N PRO A 159 -11.48 -13.29 13.36
CA PRO A 159 -10.05 -13.29 13.15
C PRO A 159 -9.70 -12.43 11.91
N TYR A 160 -8.42 -12.26 11.67
CA TYR A 160 -7.93 -11.72 10.40
C TYR A 160 -7.15 -12.80 9.64
N GLY A 161 -7.04 -12.63 8.32
CA GLY A 161 -6.22 -13.46 7.46
C GLY A 161 -4.97 -12.75 6.97
N LEU A 162 -3.99 -13.52 6.49
CA LEU A 162 -2.86 -13.01 5.74
C LEU A 162 -2.99 -13.46 4.29
N ARG A 163 -2.66 -12.60 3.34
CA ARG A 163 -2.64 -12.92 1.91
C ARG A 163 -1.51 -12.19 1.22
N GLU A 164 -1.03 -12.77 0.15
CA GLU A 164 -0.13 -12.09 -0.77
C GLU A 164 -0.88 -10.99 -1.54
N ILE A 165 -0.19 -9.89 -1.82
CA ILE A 165 -0.68 -8.87 -2.74
C ILE A 165 -0.75 -9.51 -4.13
N PRO A 166 -1.88 -9.40 -4.87
CA PRO A 166 -1.96 -9.94 -6.22
C PRO A 166 -0.81 -9.43 -7.10
N ALA A 167 -0.17 -10.35 -7.81
CA ALA A 167 1.04 -10.06 -8.61
C ALA A 167 0.83 -8.92 -9.62
N GLU A 168 -0.40 -8.80 -10.15
CA GLU A 168 -0.77 -7.81 -11.15
C GLU A 168 -0.69 -6.36 -10.64
N ILE A 169 -0.79 -6.17 -9.32
CA ILE A 169 -0.76 -4.85 -8.68
C ILE A 169 0.40 -4.67 -7.71
N ALA A 170 1.16 -5.72 -7.44
CA ALA A 170 2.20 -5.72 -6.40
C ALA A 170 3.28 -4.66 -6.64
N GLU A 171 3.71 -4.46 -7.90
CA GLU A 171 4.75 -3.48 -8.27
C GLU A 171 4.33 -2.03 -7.98
N GLY A 172 3.04 -1.72 -8.13
CA GLY A 172 2.50 -0.36 -7.91
C GLY A 172 1.87 -0.14 -6.54
N THR A 173 1.89 -1.14 -5.67
CA THR A 173 1.20 -1.09 -4.38
C THR A 173 2.21 -0.84 -3.24
N THR A 174 1.71 -0.33 -2.10
CA THR A 174 2.51 -0.22 -0.87
C THR A 174 2.99 -1.59 -0.38
N THR A 175 4.05 -1.61 0.41
CA THR A 175 4.68 -2.83 0.93
C THR A 175 3.75 -3.73 1.74
N ALA A 176 2.78 -3.15 2.44
CA ALA A 176 1.80 -3.90 3.22
C ALA A 176 0.60 -3.00 3.53
N TYR A 177 -0.58 -3.59 3.64
CA TYR A 177 -1.79 -2.88 4.07
C TYR A 177 -2.82 -3.83 4.68
N TYR A 178 -3.73 -3.28 5.47
CA TYR A 178 -4.84 -4.01 6.04
C TYR A 178 -6.15 -3.63 5.35
N SER A 179 -6.87 -4.62 4.87
CA SER A 179 -8.23 -4.47 4.36
C SER A 179 -9.22 -4.83 5.49
N PRO A 180 -10.04 -3.88 5.93
CA PRO A 180 -11.01 -4.15 6.98
C PRO A 180 -12.00 -5.24 6.58
N GLY A 181 -12.35 -6.10 7.53
CA GLY A 181 -13.45 -7.04 7.37
C GLY A 181 -14.81 -6.38 7.59
N SER A 182 -15.86 -7.16 7.36
CA SER A 182 -17.24 -6.76 7.65
C SER A 182 -17.88 -7.75 8.61
N PRO A 183 -17.98 -7.42 9.90
CA PRO A 183 -18.64 -8.28 10.88
C PRO A 183 -20.11 -8.56 10.56
N ALA A 184 -20.79 -7.62 9.87
CA ALA A 184 -22.20 -7.75 9.51
C ALA A 184 -22.47 -8.94 8.56
N ILE A 185 -21.50 -9.27 7.70
CA ILE A 185 -21.61 -10.38 6.74
C ILE A 185 -20.60 -11.50 7.00
N GLY A 186 -19.95 -11.50 8.18
CA GLY A 186 -19.02 -12.55 8.58
C GLY A 186 -17.70 -12.58 7.80
N VAL A 187 -17.30 -11.49 7.14
CA VAL A 187 -16.05 -11.41 6.39
C VAL A 187 -14.93 -10.91 7.29
N SER A 188 -13.87 -11.69 7.41
CA SER A 188 -12.67 -11.33 8.16
C SER A 188 -11.84 -10.25 7.46
N GLY A 189 -11.16 -9.41 8.24
CA GLY A 189 -10.15 -8.52 7.70
C GLY A 189 -8.96 -9.28 7.13
N THR A 190 -8.18 -8.64 6.27
CA THR A 190 -7.02 -9.26 5.63
C THR A 190 -5.82 -8.32 5.67
N TYR A 191 -4.70 -8.84 6.12
CA TYR A 191 -3.40 -8.20 6.02
C TYR A 191 -2.69 -8.69 4.75
N TYR A 192 -2.34 -7.76 3.91
CA TYR A 192 -1.64 -8.01 2.64
C TYR A 192 -0.18 -7.61 2.74
#